data_d4c49b25d11e3bbc5be2d2490041ff2f
#
_entry.id   d4c49b25d11e3bbc5be2d2490041ff2f
#
_cell.length_a   1.000
_cell.length_b   1.000
_cell.length_c   1.000
_cell.angle_alpha   90.00
_cell.angle_beta   90.00
_cell.angle_gamma   90.00
#
_symmetry.space_group_name_H-M   'P 1'
#
loop_
_entity.id
_entity.type
_entity.pdbx_description
1 polymer ?
#
loop_
_entity_poly.entity_id
_entity_poly.type
_entity_poly.pdbx_seq_one_letter_code
_entity_poly.pdbx_strand_id
1 'polypeptide(L)'
;MDMSEQTQMRGHGLRGELRSDEPMARHVSWRAGGRARRTYAPADLEDMVLFLRGLPDGEPVYLVGLGSNLLVRDGGLDATVIFTHWALRGVRVSKAADGGGEIWAQAGVASPKVARVAALNDLAGAEFLAGIPGTIGGALAMNAGCYGGETWDLVAQVETIDRTGTLRVRTPRHYSIGYRSVVRRCRQLSSVPGDGTRNAETEEWFVSATLRLPHGDGEQSRARIKALLSQRIAAQPLGVPNAGSVFRNPPGDHAARLIEACGLKGRAIGGAAISAKHANFIVNTGGARAADIEALMNLAQQAVRERFGICLESEVQLIGDRS
;
A
#
# COMPACT_ATOMS: atom_id res chain seq x y z
N MET A 1 -11.20 24.71 9.72
CA MET A 1 -9.86 24.86 10.31
C MET A 1 -9.60 26.31 10.50
N ASP A 2 -9.35 26.67 11.73
CA ASP A 2 -9.03 28.04 12.08
C ASP A 2 -7.63 28.39 11.55
N MET A 3 -7.46 29.59 10.99
CA MET A 3 -6.15 30.11 10.56
C MET A 3 -5.12 30.09 11.70
N SER A 4 -5.56 30.01 12.95
CA SER A 4 -4.73 29.86 14.14
C SER A 4 -4.00 28.51 14.21
N GLU A 5 -4.61 27.39 13.82
CA GLU A 5 -3.95 26.07 13.79
C GLU A 5 -2.86 25.98 12.71
N GLN A 6 -3.08 26.57 11.54
CA GLN A 6 -2.06 26.64 10.48
C GLN A 6 -0.87 27.53 10.91
N THR A 7 -1.14 28.60 11.65
CA THR A 7 -0.10 29.52 12.15
C THR A 7 0.68 28.88 13.30
N GLN A 8 0.03 28.15 14.21
CA GLN A 8 0.70 27.41 15.28
C GLN A 8 1.63 26.30 14.76
N MET A 9 1.20 25.54 13.75
CA MET A 9 2.04 24.48 13.18
C MET A 9 3.25 25.03 12.40
N ARG A 10 3.12 26.15 11.70
CA ARG A 10 4.26 26.85 11.08
C ARG A 10 5.28 27.35 12.10
N GLY A 11 4.86 27.67 13.32
CA GLY A 11 5.74 28.04 14.44
C GLY A 11 6.66 26.93 14.92
N HIS A 12 6.41 25.67 14.55
CA HIS A 12 7.22 24.50 14.93
C HIS A 12 8.27 24.07 13.89
N GLY A 13 8.58 24.91 12.90
CA GLY A 13 9.62 24.63 11.90
C GLY A 13 9.23 23.61 10.84
N LEU A 14 7.94 23.31 10.67
CA LEU A 14 7.44 22.41 9.64
C LEU A 14 7.60 23.01 8.24
N ARG A 15 8.12 22.20 7.31
CA ARG A 15 8.43 22.60 5.92
C ARG A 15 7.48 21.99 4.89
N GLY A 16 6.74 20.97 5.29
CA GLY A 16 5.79 20.26 4.44
C GLY A 16 4.48 21.03 4.22
N GLU A 17 3.61 20.45 3.43
CA GLU A 17 2.30 21.01 3.09
C GLU A 17 1.20 20.36 3.92
N LEU A 18 0.50 21.17 4.69
CA LEU A 18 -0.68 20.79 5.48
C LEU A 18 -1.95 21.22 4.74
N ARG A 19 -2.90 20.30 4.58
CA ARG A 19 -4.22 20.58 4.02
C ARG A 19 -5.31 20.04 4.94
N SER A 20 -6.44 20.74 4.99
CA SER A 20 -7.63 20.29 5.70
C SER A 20 -8.69 19.89 4.70
N ASP A 21 -9.56 18.99 5.13
CA ASP A 21 -10.71 18.56 4.34
C ASP A 21 -10.30 18.20 2.90
N GLU A 22 -9.24 17.37 2.76
CA GLU A 22 -8.67 17.01 1.47
C GLU A 22 -9.42 15.83 0.83
N PRO A 23 -9.88 15.94 -0.43
CA PRO A 23 -10.59 14.86 -1.11
C PRO A 23 -9.65 13.69 -1.42
N MET A 24 -9.87 12.56 -0.75
CA MET A 24 -9.04 11.37 -0.90
C MET A 24 -9.16 10.71 -2.30
N ALA A 25 -10.23 10.98 -3.03
CA ALA A 25 -10.36 10.55 -4.43
C ALA A 25 -9.20 11.00 -5.34
N ARG A 26 -8.47 12.07 -4.97
CA ARG A 26 -7.27 12.54 -5.68
C ARG A 26 -6.01 11.73 -5.38
N HIS A 27 -6.03 10.96 -4.28
CA HIS A 27 -4.86 10.29 -3.70
C HIS A 27 -4.98 8.76 -3.69
N VAL A 28 -6.08 8.23 -4.25
CA VAL A 28 -6.30 6.78 -4.40
C VAL A 28 -6.49 6.42 -5.86
N SER A 29 -6.04 5.24 -6.25
CA SER A 29 -6.05 4.82 -7.66
C SER A 29 -7.45 4.57 -8.21
N TRP A 30 -8.45 4.32 -7.38
CA TRP A 30 -9.85 4.26 -7.79
C TRP A 30 -10.48 5.61 -8.14
N ARG A 31 -9.86 6.72 -7.72
CA ARG A 31 -10.39 8.07 -7.90
C ARG A 31 -11.82 8.23 -7.32
N ALA A 32 -12.10 7.54 -6.22
CA ALA A 32 -13.36 7.56 -5.49
C ALA A 32 -13.08 7.59 -3.98
N GLY A 33 -14.00 8.13 -3.20
CA GLY A 33 -13.92 8.18 -1.74
C GLY A 33 -14.07 9.57 -1.15
N GLY A 34 -14.34 9.59 0.14
CA GLY A 34 -14.60 10.80 0.93
C GLY A 34 -13.35 11.65 1.17
N ARG A 35 -13.45 12.50 2.19
CA ARG A 35 -12.42 13.50 2.53
C ARG A 35 -11.66 13.09 3.78
N ALA A 36 -10.40 13.42 3.89
CA ALA A 36 -9.63 13.31 5.12
C ALA A 36 -9.67 14.64 5.87
N ARG A 37 -9.93 14.60 7.17
CA ARG A 37 -9.94 15.79 8.02
C ARG A 37 -8.65 16.59 7.89
N ARG A 38 -7.53 15.91 7.88
CA ARG A 38 -6.19 16.50 7.77
C ARG A 38 -5.30 15.66 6.86
N THR A 39 -4.51 16.29 6.02
CA THR A 39 -3.43 15.64 5.28
C THR A 39 -2.14 16.41 5.43
N TYR A 40 -1.02 15.69 5.45
CA TYR A 40 0.31 16.27 5.48
C TYR A 40 1.21 15.63 4.42
N ALA A 41 1.86 16.46 3.64
CA ALA A 41 2.91 16.07 2.72
C ALA A 41 4.25 16.59 3.27
N PRO A 42 5.02 15.76 3.99
CA PRO A 42 6.28 16.20 4.58
C PRO A 42 7.29 16.58 3.49
N ALA A 43 8.21 17.50 3.80
CA ALA A 43 9.31 17.85 2.90
C ALA A 43 10.36 16.72 2.82
N ASP A 44 10.61 16.04 3.93
CA ASP A 44 11.53 14.91 4.09
C ASP A 44 11.21 14.12 5.37
N LEU A 45 12.09 13.17 5.73
CA LEU A 45 11.91 12.33 6.92
C LEU A 45 12.02 13.13 8.23
N GLU A 46 12.90 14.11 8.29
CA GLU A 46 13.07 14.95 9.51
C GLU A 46 11.82 15.77 9.76
N ASP A 47 11.25 16.34 8.71
CA ASP A 47 10.02 17.10 8.77
C ASP A 47 8.83 16.18 9.17
N MET A 48 8.80 14.94 8.69
CA MET A 48 7.81 13.94 9.10
C MET A 48 7.94 13.61 10.59
N VAL A 49 9.17 13.48 11.11
CA VAL A 49 9.44 13.26 12.55
C VAL A 49 8.88 14.42 13.38
N LEU A 50 9.15 15.65 12.98
CA LEU A 50 8.66 16.85 13.66
C LEU A 50 7.13 16.91 13.65
N PHE A 51 6.53 16.61 12.51
CA PHE A 51 5.07 16.59 12.37
C PHE A 51 4.41 15.54 13.27
N LEU A 52 4.93 14.30 13.31
CA LEU A 52 4.39 13.24 14.16
C LEU A 52 4.46 13.61 15.65
N ARG A 53 5.57 14.21 16.09
CA ARG A 53 5.75 14.67 17.48
C ARG A 53 4.78 15.77 17.88
N GLY A 54 4.32 16.57 16.93
CA GLY A 54 3.37 17.64 17.15
C GLY A 54 1.90 17.21 17.10
N LEU A 55 1.61 15.96 16.75
CA LEU A 55 0.22 15.48 16.72
C LEU A 55 -0.31 15.21 18.13
N PRO A 56 -1.61 15.51 18.37
CA PRO A 56 -2.26 15.19 19.63
C PRO A 56 -2.21 13.67 19.93
N ASP A 57 -2.14 13.33 21.22
CA ASP A 57 -2.28 11.94 21.64
C ASP A 57 -3.62 11.35 21.16
N GLY A 58 -3.59 10.11 20.70
CA GLY A 58 -4.80 9.44 20.20
C GLY A 58 -5.25 9.83 18.79
N GLU A 59 -4.62 10.81 18.14
CA GLU A 59 -4.92 11.19 16.74
C GLU A 59 -4.74 9.98 15.82
N PRO A 60 -5.77 9.51 15.07
CA PRO A 60 -5.59 8.44 14.11
C PRO A 60 -4.69 8.89 12.95
N VAL A 61 -3.66 8.10 12.60
CA VAL A 61 -2.70 8.42 11.54
C VAL A 61 -2.67 7.30 10.50
N TYR A 62 -2.70 7.68 9.23
CA TYR A 62 -2.52 6.77 8.09
C TYR A 62 -1.35 7.24 7.22
N LEU A 63 -0.37 6.37 7.00
CA LEU A 63 0.65 6.62 6.00
C LEU A 63 0.20 6.06 4.65
N VAL A 64 0.11 6.92 3.66
CA VAL A 64 -0.37 6.57 2.32
C VAL A 64 0.73 6.83 1.29
N GLY A 65 1.01 5.81 0.49
CA GLY A 65 1.85 5.91 -0.70
C GLY A 65 1.03 6.42 -1.89
N LEU A 66 0.90 5.60 -2.94
CA LEU A 66 0.10 5.93 -4.14
C LEU A 66 -1.39 5.59 -4.01
N GLY A 67 -1.86 5.15 -2.84
CA GLY A 67 -3.26 4.76 -2.64
C GLY A 67 -3.75 3.63 -3.55
N SER A 68 -2.83 2.75 -3.98
CA SER A 68 -3.10 1.71 -4.98
C SER A 68 -3.79 0.46 -4.43
N ASN A 69 -3.96 0.38 -3.12
CA ASN A 69 -4.66 -0.72 -2.43
C ASN A 69 -5.62 -0.20 -1.35
N LEU A 70 -6.21 0.98 -1.58
CA LEU A 70 -6.98 1.70 -0.58
C LEU A 70 -8.34 2.13 -1.13
N LEU A 71 -9.41 1.87 -0.37
CA LEU A 71 -10.74 2.45 -0.56
C LEU A 71 -11.06 3.30 0.67
N VAL A 72 -11.20 4.61 0.47
CA VAL A 72 -11.70 5.53 1.51
C VAL A 72 -13.21 5.63 1.35
N ARG A 73 -13.96 5.28 2.39
CA ARG A 73 -15.43 5.35 2.36
C ARG A 73 -15.93 6.78 2.22
N ASP A 74 -17.14 6.94 1.70
CA ASP A 74 -17.68 8.25 1.32
C ASP A 74 -17.88 9.20 2.53
N GLY A 75 -18.09 8.68 3.76
CA GLY A 75 -18.11 9.47 5.00
C GLY A 75 -16.76 10.09 5.37
N GLY A 76 -15.68 9.65 4.72
CA GLY A 76 -14.35 10.21 4.91
C GLY A 76 -13.57 9.63 6.08
N LEU A 77 -12.50 10.34 6.46
CA LEU A 77 -11.58 9.96 7.53
C LEU A 77 -11.48 11.10 8.56
N ASP A 78 -11.94 10.84 9.78
CA ASP A 78 -11.61 11.69 10.92
C ASP A 78 -10.22 11.36 11.45
N ALA A 79 -9.21 11.64 10.64
CA ALA A 79 -7.83 11.24 10.84
C ALA A 79 -6.85 12.18 10.14
N THR A 80 -5.56 12.00 10.46
CA THR A 80 -4.44 12.60 9.74
C THR A 80 -3.86 11.59 8.74
N VAL A 81 -3.80 11.97 7.46
CA VAL A 81 -3.14 11.18 6.40
C VAL A 81 -1.80 11.81 6.05
N ILE A 82 -0.72 11.03 6.09
CA ILE A 82 0.62 11.46 5.71
C ILE A 82 1.00 10.83 4.37
N PHE A 83 1.28 11.66 3.37
CA PHE A 83 1.67 11.20 2.03
C PHE A 83 3.18 10.98 1.93
N THR A 84 3.61 9.73 1.85
CA THR A 84 5.04 9.37 1.80
C THR A 84 5.66 9.52 0.41
N HIS A 85 4.86 9.38 -0.65
CA HIS A 85 5.37 9.35 -2.03
C HIS A 85 5.86 10.72 -2.55
N TRP A 86 5.54 11.82 -1.90
CA TRP A 86 6.04 13.14 -2.27
C TRP A 86 7.41 13.44 -1.67
N ALA A 87 7.73 12.87 -0.51
CA ALA A 87 8.92 13.18 0.27
C ALA A 87 9.95 12.04 0.33
N LEU A 88 9.52 10.84 0.66
CA LEU A 88 10.42 9.72 0.92
C LEU A 88 10.78 8.99 -0.38
N ARG A 89 11.59 9.64 -1.25
CA ARG A 89 11.90 9.17 -2.62
C ARG A 89 13.36 8.83 -2.87
N GLY A 90 14.19 8.79 -1.82
CA GLY A 90 15.60 8.44 -1.91
C GLY A 90 15.81 6.98 -2.30
N VAL A 91 16.78 6.75 -3.20
CA VAL A 91 17.28 5.41 -3.57
C VAL A 91 18.80 5.47 -3.62
N ARG A 92 19.46 4.48 -3.02
CA ARG A 92 20.91 4.32 -3.06
C ARG A 92 21.25 2.87 -3.38
N VAL A 93 22.32 2.66 -4.09
CA VAL A 93 22.84 1.32 -4.43
C VAL A 93 24.24 1.19 -3.86
N SER A 94 24.51 0.07 -3.20
CA SER A 94 25.83 -0.35 -2.77
C SER A 94 26.14 -1.71 -3.39
N LYS A 95 27.31 -1.86 -4.03
CA LYS A 95 27.75 -3.13 -4.60
C LYS A 95 28.62 -3.89 -3.60
N ALA A 96 28.44 -5.20 -3.55
CA ALA A 96 29.29 -6.12 -2.80
C ALA A 96 30.43 -6.66 -3.69
N ALA A 97 31.47 -7.21 -3.07
CA ALA A 97 32.65 -7.71 -3.77
C ALA A 97 32.36 -8.91 -4.68
N ASP A 98 31.30 -9.66 -4.40
CA ASP A 98 30.83 -10.81 -5.19
C ASP A 98 29.97 -10.39 -6.40
N GLY A 99 29.83 -9.09 -6.66
CA GLY A 99 29.02 -8.52 -7.72
C GLY A 99 27.54 -8.37 -7.36
N GLY A 100 27.05 -8.94 -6.27
CA GLY A 100 25.75 -8.65 -5.69
C GLY A 100 25.71 -7.25 -5.08
N GLY A 101 24.59 -6.89 -4.44
CA GLY A 101 24.49 -5.57 -3.83
C GLY A 101 23.22 -5.36 -3.01
N GLU A 102 23.13 -4.15 -2.48
CA GLU A 102 21.99 -3.72 -1.71
C GLU A 102 21.40 -2.44 -2.33
N ILE A 103 20.07 -2.39 -2.36
CA ILE A 103 19.31 -1.19 -2.71
C ILE A 103 18.61 -0.70 -1.46
N TRP A 104 19.04 0.45 -0.95
CA TRP A 104 18.28 1.18 0.03
C TRP A 104 17.26 2.07 -0.69
N ALA A 105 15.99 1.95 -0.31
CA ALA A 105 14.90 2.72 -0.88
C ALA A 105 13.96 3.22 0.21
N GLN A 106 13.61 4.50 0.17
CA GLN A 106 12.61 5.09 1.05
C GLN A 106 11.20 4.63 0.69
N ALA A 107 10.30 4.66 1.69
CA ALA A 107 8.94 4.12 1.61
C ALA A 107 8.06 4.74 0.50
N GLY A 108 8.31 5.98 0.11
CA GLY A 108 7.57 6.66 -0.97
C GLY A 108 8.08 6.34 -2.38
N VAL A 109 9.17 5.58 -2.52
CA VAL A 109 9.68 5.17 -3.83
C VAL A 109 8.71 4.18 -4.49
N ALA A 110 8.34 4.43 -5.74
CA ALA A 110 7.53 3.49 -6.52
C ALA A 110 8.27 2.16 -6.73
N SER A 111 7.61 1.03 -6.47
CA SER A 111 8.20 -0.31 -6.62
C SER A 111 8.80 -0.55 -8.02
N PRO A 112 8.15 -0.14 -9.15
CA PRO A 112 8.75 -0.25 -10.47
C PRO A 112 10.06 0.51 -10.65
N LYS A 113 10.28 1.61 -9.91
CA LYS A 113 11.55 2.35 -9.94
C LYS A 113 12.68 1.51 -9.36
N VAL A 114 12.41 0.76 -8.26
CA VAL A 114 13.40 -0.11 -7.64
C VAL A 114 13.78 -1.26 -8.58
N ALA A 115 12.80 -1.91 -9.23
CA ALA A 115 13.07 -2.93 -10.25
C ALA A 115 13.99 -2.42 -11.37
N ARG A 116 13.72 -1.20 -11.86
CA ARG A 116 14.56 -0.57 -12.89
C ARG A 116 15.97 -0.25 -12.40
N VAL A 117 16.08 0.27 -11.16
CA VAL A 117 17.40 0.57 -10.55
C VAL A 117 18.19 -0.71 -10.37
N ALA A 118 17.59 -1.81 -9.94
CA ALA A 118 18.24 -3.12 -9.83
C ALA A 118 18.80 -3.57 -11.19
N ALA A 119 17.99 -3.58 -12.24
CA ALA A 119 18.37 -3.98 -13.58
C ALA A 119 19.47 -3.08 -14.19
N LEU A 120 19.52 -1.78 -13.85
CA LEU A 120 20.57 -0.86 -14.30
C LEU A 120 21.91 -1.06 -13.58
N ASN A 121 21.92 -1.81 -12.47
CA ASN A 121 23.12 -2.07 -11.66
C ASN A 121 23.51 -3.56 -11.66
N ASP A 122 23.00 -4.35 -12.62
CA ASP A 122 23.26 -5.78 -12.75
C ASP A 122 22.90 -6.58 -11.50
N LEU A 123 21.79 -6.20 -10.86
CA LEU A 123 21.22 -6.87 -9.70
C LEU A 123 19.92 -7.56 -10.10
N ALA A 124 19.85 -8.88 -9.91
CA ALA A 124 18.70 -9.71 -10.28
C ALA A 124 17.73 -9.95 -9.12
N GLY A 125 16.54 -10.44 -9.43
CA GLY A 125 15.52 -10.89 -8.46
C GLY A 125 14.49 -9.83 -8.08
N ALA A 126 14.67 -8.56 -8.47
CA ALA A 126 13.71 -7.48 -8.19
C ALA A 126 12.72 -7.22 -9.33
N GLU A 127 12.72 -8.00 -10.42
CA GLU A 127 11.94 -7.75 -11.64
C GLU A 127 10.44 -7.74 -11.37
N PHE A 128 9.96 -8.57 -10.44
CA PHE A 128 8.55 -8.65 -10.07
C PHE A 128 8.03 -7.32 -9.47
N LEU A 129 8.89 -6.52 -8.81
CA LEU A 129 8.51 -5.22 -8.27
C LEU A 129 7.97 -4.28 -9.35
N ALA A 130 8.33 -4.48 -10.62
CA ALA A 130 7.78 -3.73 -11.74
C ALA A 130 6.26 -3.95 -11.92
N GLY A 131 5.74 -5.09 -11.47
CA GLY A 131 4.33 -5.42 -11.47
C GLY A 131 3.52 -4.86 -10.28
N ILE A 132 4.16 -4.26 -9.28
CA ILE A 132 3.49 -3.74 -8.09
C ILE A 132 3.19 -2.24 -8.28
N PRO A 133 1.92 -1.81 -8.35
CA PRO A 133 1.55 -0.43 -8.67
C PRO A 133 1.67 0.55 -7.49
N GLY A 134 2.32 0.14 -6.41
CA GLY A 134 2.46 0.89 -5.17
C GLY A 134 3.86 1.43 -4.92
N THR A 135 4.08 1.89 -3.71
CA THR A 135 5.37 2.31 -3.18
C THR A 135 6.00 1.20 -2.35
N ILE A 136 7.30 1.30 -2.08
CA ILE A 136 8.02 0.35 -1.22
C ILE A 136 7.38 0.24 0.16
N GLY A 137 6.93 1.35 0.78
CA GLY A 137 6.23 1.29 2.07
C GLY A 137 4.94 0.48 2.02
N GLY A 138 4.14 0.66 0.97
CA GLY A 138 2.93 -0.15 0.75
C GLY A 138 3.25 -1.61 0.45
N ALA A 139 4.31 -1.86 -0.33
CA ALA A 139 4.76 -3.21 -0.65
C ALA A 139 5.26 -3.96 0.60
N LEU A 140 5.97 -3.28 1.50
CA LEU A 140 6.39 -3.82 2.80
C LEU A 140 5.19 -4.14 3.69
N ALA A 141 4.25 -3.21 3.83
CA ALA A 141 3.08 -3.37 4.71
C ALA A 141 2.19 -4.57 4.33
N MET A 142 2.12 -4.88 3.04
CA MET A 142 1.26 -5.94 2.49
C MET A 142 2.01 -7.21 2.08
N ASN A 143 3.34 -7.28 2.25
CA ASN A 143 4.17 -8.28 1.57
C ASN A 143 3.72 -8.42 0.11
N ALA A 144 3.67 -7.28 -0.59
CA ALA A 144 3.16 -7.27 -1.95
C ALA A 144 4.05 -8.14 -2.85
N GLY A 145 3.42 -8.93 -3.69
CA GLY A 145 4.12 -9.82 -4.61
C GLY A 145 3.31 -10.07 -5.85
N CYS A 146 4.00 -10.46 -6.90
CA CYS A 146 3.44 -10.94 -8.16
C CYS A 146 4.48 -11.78 -8.91
N TYR A 147 4.01 -12.58 -9.85
CA TYR A 147 4.88 -13.40 -10.72
C TYR A 147 5.85 -14.32 -9.96
N GLY A 148 5.43 -14.79 -8.77
CA GLY A 148 6.21 -15.74 -7.96
C GLY A 148 7.25 -15.13 -7.03
N GLY A 149 7.36 -13.78 -6.95
CA GLY A 149 8.21 -13.11 -5.97
C GLY A 149 7.38 -12.30 -4.97
N GLU A 150 7.88 -12.16 -3.76
CA GLU A 150 7.31 -11.35 -2.69
C GLU A 150 8.31 -10.34 -2.16
N THR A 151 7.83 -9.18 -1.70
CA THR A 151 8.71 -8.06 -1.28
C THR A 151 9.67 -8.48 -0.17
N TRP A 152 9.19 -9.22 0.82
CA TRP A 152 10.01 -9.60 1.97
C TRP A 152 11.07 -10.67 1.68
N ASP A 153 11.02 -11.34 0.53
CA ASP A 153 12.09 -12.25 0.09
C ASP A 153 13.41 -11.50 -0.16
N LEU A 154 13.31 -10.20 -0.46
CA LEU A 154 14.46 -9.35 -0.75
C LEU A 154 14.93 -8.52 0.45
N VAL A 155 14.13 -8.41 1.52
CA VAL A 155 14.38 -7.47 2.62
C VAL A 155 15.51 -7.96 3.52
N ALA A 156 16.60 -7.20 3.58
CA ALA A 156 17.66 -7.37 4.58
C ALA A 156 17.30 -6.68 5.89
N GLN A 157 16.84 -5.44 5.82
CA GLN A 157 16.36 -4.65 6.95
C GLN A 157 15.37 -3.57 6.50
N VAL A 158 14.62 -3.05 7.44
CA VAL A 158 13.73 -1.89 7.27
C VAL A 158 14.01 -0.86 8.35
N GLU A 159 13.74 0.40 8.04
CA GLU A 159 13.60 1.44 9.05
C GLU A 159 12.11 1.73 9.24
N THR A 160 11.71 1.86 10.49
CA THR A 160 10.35 2.22 10.88
C THR A 160 10.35 3.49 11.71
N ILE A 161 9.24 4.19 11.71
CA ILE A 161 8.97 5.33 12.58
C ILE A 161 7.71 5.01 13.40
N ASP A 162 7.74 5.36 14.67
CA ASP A 162 6.55 5.29 15.51
C ASP A 162 5.85 6.66 15.66
N ARG A 163 4.76 6.66 16.41
CA ARG A 163 3.97 7.86 16.67
C ARG A 163 4.74 8.99 17.36
N THR A 164 5.76 8.64 18.15
CA THR A 164 6.62 9.62 18.85
C THR A 164 7.70 10.19 17.94
N GLY A 165 7.73 9.80 16.65
CA GLY A 165 8.79 10.16 15.72
C GLY A 165 10.11 9.45 16.01
N THR A 166 10.08 8.31 16.71
CA THR A 166 11.28 7.52 16.98
C THR A 166 11.55 6.55 15.84
N LEU A 167 12.73 6.65 15.26
CA LEU A 167 13.20 5.76 14.21
C LEU A 167 13.80 4.48 14.79
N ARG A 168 13.52 3.33 14.18
CA ARG A 168 14.06 2.03 14.56
C ARG A 168 14.44 1.21 13.35
N VAL A 169 15.58 0.52 13.44
CA VAL A 169 15.97 -0.50 12.48
C VAL A 169 15.38 -1.84 12.88
N ARG A 170 14.76 -2.51 11.92
CA ARG A 170 14.14 -3.82 12.09
C ARG A 170 14.67 -4.78 11.02
N THR A 171 14.64 -6.07 11.32
CA THR A 171 14.98 -7.15 10.37
C THR A 171 13.77 -8.07 10.20
N PRO A 172 13.73 -8.94 9.17
CA PRO A 172 12.61 -9.86 8.96
C PRO A 172 12.22 -10.69 10.18
N ARG A 173 13.19 -11.04 11.05
CA ARG A 173 12.93 -11.80 12.28
C ARG A 173 12.02 -11.10 13.29
N HIS A 174 11.82 -9.78 13.17
CA HIS A 174 10.92 -9.00 14.02
C HIS A 174 9.46 -9.07 13.55
N TYR A 175 9.19 -9.75 12.42
CA TYR A 175 7.86 -9.85 11.83
C TYR A 175 7.44 -11.29 11.62
N SER A 176 6.13 -11.53 11.66
CA SER A 176 5.49 -12.70 11.08
C SER A 176 5.05 -12.30 9.67
N ILE A 177 5.65 -12.92 8.67
CA ILE A 177 5.48 -12.58 7.26
C ILE A 177 4.72 -13.71 6.59
N GLY A 178 3.68 -13.39 5.86
CA GLY A 178 2.86 -14.33 5.11
C GLY A 178 2.22 -13.69 3.89
N TYR A 179 1.40 -14.45 3.18
CA TYR A 179 0.69 -13.97 1.99
C TYR A 179 -0.19 -12.76 2.32
N ARG A 180 0.14 -11.61 1.76
CA ARG A 180 -0.55 -10.32 2.00
C ARG A 180 -0.64 -9.95 3.49
N SER A 181 0.32 -10.35 4.29
CA SER A 181 0.29 -10.14 5.75
C SER A 181 1.68 -9.91 6.29
N VAL A 182 1.84 -8.83 7.04
CA VAL A 182 3.07 -8.52 7.79
C VAL A 182 2.67 -8.02 9.17
N VAL A 183 2.96 -8.81 10.19
CA VAL A 183 2.60 -8.50 11.58
C VAL A 183 3.87 -8.44 12.41
N ARG A 184 4.06 -7.34 13.14
CA ARG A 184 5.18 -7.21 14.06
C ARG A 184 5.04 -8.20 15.22
N ARG A 185 6.11 -8.95 15.49
CA ARG A 185 6.19 -9.82 16.66
C ARG A 185 6.45 -8.94 17.88
N CYS A 186 5.41 -8.65 18.67
CA CYS A 186 5.61 -8.05 19.98
C CYS A 186 6.28 -9.07 20.88
N ARG A 187 7.35 -8.68 21.61
CA ARG A 187 7.74 -9.44 22.80
C ARG A 187 6.51 -9.45 23.70
N GLN A 188 6.02 -10.64 24.04
CA GLN A 188 5.01 -10.80 25.09
C GLN A 188 5.61 -10.24 26.39
N LEU A 189 5.29 -9.00 26.72
CA LEU A 189 5.28 -8.54 28.09
C LEU A 189 3.89 -8.96 28.59
N SER A 190 3.89 -10.02 29.44
CA SER A 190 2.81 -10.53 30.29
C SER A 190 1.39 -10.09 29.94
N SER A 191 0.62 -11.08 29.53
CA SER A 191 -0.82 -11.08 29.35
C SER A 191 -1.60 -10.40 30.47
N VAL A 192 -2.30 -9.33 30.17
CA VAL A 192 -3.59 -9.01 30.77
C VAL A 192 -4.60 -8.99 29.63
N PRO A 193 -5.56 -9.93 29.57
CA PRO A 193 -6.61 -9.88 28.58
C PRO A 193 -7.65 -8.85 29.00
N GLY A 194 -7.94 -7.93 28.13
CA GLY A 194 -9.15 -7.13 28.26
C GLY A 194 -8.88 -5.63 28.30
N ASP A 195 -8.73 -5.07 27.17
CA ASP A 195 -9.37 -3.81 26.79
C ASP A 195 -8.93 -3.47 25.37
N GLY A 196 -9.89 -3.12 24.51
CA GLY A 196 -9.71 -2.85 23.07
C GLY A 196 -8.98 -1.54 22.74
N THR A 197 -8.11 -1.06 23.61
CA THR A 197 -7.24 0.09 23.36
C THR A 197 -6.10 -0.35 22.44
N ARG A 198 -6.04 0.18 21.21
CA ARG A 198 -4.85 0.14 20.36
C ARG A 198 -3.73 0.83 21.14
N ASN A 199 -2.80 0.06 21.70
CA ASN A 199 -1.66 0.62 22.41
C ASN A 199 -0.84 1.47 21.46
N ALA A 200 -0.80 2.78 21.68
CA ALA A 200 -0.03 3.77 20.92
C ALA A 200 1.48 3.41 20.82
N GLU A 201 2.00 2.62 21.75
CA GLU A 201 3.39 2.14 21.76
C GLU A 201 3.70 1.06 20.72
N THR A 202 2.70 0.52 20.01
CA THR A 202 2.89 -0.60 19.07
C THR A 202 2.79 -0.21 17.61
N GLU A 203 2.30 0.98 17.29
CA GLU A 203 2.10 1.42 15.92
C GLU A 203 3.41 1.93 15.33
N GLU A 204 3.90 1.24 14.30
CA GLU A 204 5.10 1.61 13.55
C GLU A 204 4.81 1.57 12.04
N TRP A 205 5.36 2.55 11.31
CA TRP A 205 5.23 2.63 9.87
C TRP A 205 6.59 2.51 9.19
N PHE A 206 6.65 1.85 8.06
CA PHE A 206 7.88 1.72 7.26
C PHE A 206 8.24 3.06 6.62
N VAL A 207 9.50 3.48 6.77
CA VAL A 207 10.05 4.70 6.15
C VAL A 207 11.14 4.40 5.14
N SER A 208 11.82 3.26 5.24
CA SER A 208 12.75 2.75 4.23
C SER A 208 12.93 1.24 4.31
N ALA A 209 13.53 0.65 3.27
CA ALA A 209 14.04 -0.72 3.27
C ALA A 209 15.40 -0.80 2.60
N THR A 210 16.22 -1.73 3.06
CA THR A 210 17.41 -2.23 2.36
C THR A 210 17.08 -3.60 1.79
N LEU A 211 17.13 -3.71 0.47
CA LEU A 211 16.89 -4.93 -0.28
C LEU A 211 18.23 -5.53 -0.70
N ARG A 212 18.46 -6.81 -0.42
CA ARG A 212 19.67 -7.53 -0.83
C ARG A 212 19.38 -8.34 -2.08
N LEU A 213 20.20 -8.16 -3.09
CA LEU A 213 20.01 -8.73 -4.42
C LEU A 213 21.32 -9.40 -4.90
N PRO A 214 21.24 -10.57 -5.52
CA PRO A 214 22.38 -11.20 -6.14
C PRO A 214 22.83 -10.46 -7.40
N HIS A 215 24.06 -10.70 -7.81
CA HIS A 215 24.53 -10.32 -9.15
C HIS A 215 23.69 -11.00 -10.24
N GLY A 216 23.47 -10.29 -11.34
CA GLY A 216 22.73 -10.79 -12.49
C GLY A 216 23.05 -10.03 -13.77
N ASP A 217 22.33 -10.38 -14.82
CA ASP A 217 22.40 -9.70 -16.11
C ASP A 217 21.30 -8.63 -16.20
N GLY A 218 21.71 -7.37 -16.21
CA GLY A 218 20.79 -6.22 -16.27
C GLY A 218 20.02 -6.16 -17.59
N GLU A 219 20.55 -6.65 -18.70
CA GLU A 219 19.82 -6.70 -19.98
C GLU A 219 18.72 -7.76 -19.91
N GLN A 220 19.02 -8.95 -19.40
CA GLN A 220 18.06 -10.00 -19.17
C GLN A 220 16.96 -9.55 -18.19
N SER A 221 17.33 -8.87 -17.10
CA SER A 221 16.36 -8.30 -16.14
C SER A 221 15.44 -7.30 -16.79
N ARG A 222 15.95 -6.39 -17.65
CA ARG A 222 15.10 -5.44 -18.41
C ARG A 222 14.15 -6.15 -19.38
N ALA A 223 14.65 -7.19 -20.08
CA ALA A 223 13.80 -7.99 -20.96
C ALA A 223 12.68 -8.70 -20.18
N ARG A 224 13.00 -9.27 -19.01
CA ARG A 224 12.02 -9.89 -18.10
C ARG A 224 10.98 -8.89 -17.60
N ILE A 225 11.39 -7.70 -17.14
CA ILE A 225 10.47 -6.62 -16.72
C ILE A 225 9.50 -6.30 -17.86
N LYS A 226 10.00 -6.13 -19.08
CA LYS A 226 9.16 -5.83 -20.27
C LYS A 226 8.14 -6.95 -20.53
N ALA A 227 8.55 -8.20 -20.45
CA ALA A 227 7.66 -9.35 -20.63
C ALA A 227 6.56 -9.40 -19.55
N LEU A 228 6.92 -9.23 -18.28
CA LEU A 228 5.97 -9.19 -17.15
C LEU A 228 4.94 -8.05 -17.29
N LEU A 229 5.40 -6.85 -17.67
CA LEU A 229 4.50 -5.72 -17.91
C LEU A 229 3.57 -5.97 -19.10
N SER A 230 4.05 -6.58 -20.18
CA SER A 230 3.23 -6.95 -21.34
C SER A 230 2.13 -7.95 -20.96
N GLN A 231 2.46 -8.98 -20.18
CA GLN A 231 1.47 -9.94 -19.66
C GLN A 231 0.43 -9.24 -18.79
N ARG A 232 0.87 -8.31 -17.92
CA ARG A 232 -0.02 -7.53 -17.07
C ARG A 232 -0.99 -6.67 -17.87
N ILE A 233 -0.50 -5.95 -18.88
CA ILE A 233 -1.32 -5.14 -19.78
C ILE A 233 -2.35 -6.01 -20.53
N ALA A 234 -1.96 -7.21 -20.95
CA ALA A 234 -2.85 -8.16 -21.61
C ALA A 234 -3.96 -8.67 -20.69
N ALA A 235 -3.65 -8.93 -19.40
CA ALA A 235 -4.57 -9.60 -18.46
C ALA A 235 -5.42 -8.64 -17.60
N GLN A 236 -4.96 -7.41 -17.34
CA GLN A 236 -5.57 -6.51 -16.34
C GLN A 236 -6.11 -5.22 -16.96
N PRO A 237 -7.14 -4.59 -16.36
CA PRO A 237 -7.77 -3.36 -16.86
C PRO A 237 -6.99 -2.10 -16.45
N LEU A 238 -5.71 -1.97 -16.84
CA LEU A 238 -4.82 -0.90 -16.38
C LEU A 238 -5.17 0.50 -16.92
N GLY A 239 -5.98 0.59 -17.95
CA GLY A 239 -6.39 1.87 -18.56
C GLY A 239 -7.52 2.61 -17.84
N VAL A 240 -8.10 2.00 -16.79
CA VAL A 240 -9.23 2.57 -16.02
C VAL A 240 -8.88 2.59 -14.53
N PRO A 241 -9.38 3.58 -13.77
CA PRO A 241 -9.12 3.66 -12.34
C PRO A 241 -9.56 2.41 -11.59
N ASN A 242 -8.65 1.77 -10.86
CA ASN A 242 -8.88 0.58 -10.06
C ASN A 242 -7.78 0.48 -8.98
N ALA A 243 -7.93 -0.45 -8.02
CA ALA A 243 -6.92 -0.70 -6.98
C ALA A 243 -6.31 -2.11 -7.05
N GLY A 244 -6.21 -2.68 -8.24
CA GLY A 244 -5.69 -4.03 -8.42
C GLY A 244 -6.73 -5.11 -8.05
N SER A 245 -6.25 -6.24 -7.59
CA SER A 245 -7.09 -7.35 -7.11
C SER A 245 -7.83 -6.94 -5.84
N VAL A 246 -9.14 -7.11 -5.86
CA VAL A 246 -10.02 -6.74 -4.74
C VAL A 246 -9.99 -7.77 -3.62
N PHE A 247 -9.89 -9.05 -3.98
CA PHE A 247 -9.87 -10.16 -3.04
C PHE A 247 -8.57 -10.96 -3.13
N ARG A 248 -8.17 -11.53 -1.99
CA ARG A 248 -7.12 -12.53 -1.91
C ARG A 248 -7.56 -13.81 -2.62
N ASN A 249 -6.61 -14.55 -3.19
CA ASN A 249 -6.90 -15.89 -3.67
C ASN A 249 -7.12 -16.81 -2.47
N PRO A 250 -8.22 -17.56 -2.43
CA PRO A 250 -8.43 -18.57 -1.40
C PRO A 250 -7.48 -19.78 -1.62
N PRO A 251 -7.23 -20.59 -0.58
CA PRO A 251 -6.41 -21.78 -0.72
C PRO A 251 -6.89 -22.70 -1.85
N GLY A 252 -5.99 -23.02 -2.77
CA GLY A 252 -6.26 -23.95 -3.88
C GLY A 252 -7.09 -23.39 -5.04
N ASP A 253 -7.46 -22.10 -5.01
CA ASP A 253 -8.28 -21.51 -6.07
C ASP A 253 -7.94 -20.02 -6.33
N HIS A 254 -8.59 -19.44 -7.33
CA HIS A 254 -8.42 -18.02 -7.71
C HIS A 254 -9.72 -17.26 -7.54
N ALA A 255 -9.69 -16.15 -6.81
CA ALA A 255 -10.87 -15.28 -6.63
C ALA A 255 -11.48 -14.84 -7.97
N ALA A 256 -10.65 -14.51 -8.97
CA ALA A 256 -11.12 -14.14 -10.30
C ALA A 256 -11.95 -15.24 -10.97
N ARG A 257 -11.51 -16.52 -10.90
CA ARG A 257 -12.22 -17.65 -11.46
C ARG A 257 -13.59 -17.85 -10.77
N LEU A 258 -13.62 -17.74 -9.46
CA LEU A 258 -14.85 -17.91 -8.66
C LEU A 258 -15.88 -16.82 -8.99
N ILE A 259 -15.46 -15.55 -9.06
CA ILE A 259 -16.32 -14.41 -9.40
C ILE A 259 -16.83 -14.52 -10.84
N GLU A 260 -15.96 -14.91 -11.78
CA GLU A 260 -16.33 -15.15 -13.18
C GLU A 260 -17.34 -16.28 -13.32
N ALA A 261 -17.14 -17.39 -12.60
CA ALA A 261 -18.08 -18.51 -12.58
C ALA A 261 -19.46 -18.11 -12.02
N CYS A 262 -19.54 -17.11 -11.14
CA CYS A 262 -20.81 -16.53 -10.70
C CYS A 262 -21.48 -15.61 -11.75
N GLY A 263 -20.87 -15.42 -12.92
CA GLY A 263 -21.43 -14.59 -14.00
C GLY A 263 -21.36 -13.07 -13.72
N LEU A 264 -20.43 -12.63 -12.85
CA LEU A 264 -20.42 -11.24 -12.38
C LEU A 264 -19.54 -10.29 -13.22
N LYS A 265 -18.80 -10.80 -14.23
CA LYS A 265 -18.08 -9.91 -15.17
C LYS A 265 -19.02 -8.88 -15.82
N GLY A 266 -18.62 -7.63 -15.82
CA GLY A 266 -19.41 -6.52 -16.36
C GLY A 266 -20.56 -6.05 -15.47
N ARG A 267 -20.82 -6.70 -14.33
CA ARG A 267 -21.84 -6.23 -13.38
C ARG A 267 -21.49 -4.86 -12.86
N ALA A 268 -22.42 -3.91 -12.98
CA ALA A 268 -22.23 -2.53 -12.55
C ALA A 268 -23.20 -2.15 -11.41
N ILE A 269 -22.74 -1.25 -10.54
CA ILE A 269 -23.54 -0.55 -9.52
C ILE A 269 -23.06 0.91 -9.52
N GLY A 270 -23.96 1.86 -9.71
CA GLY A 270 -23.61 3.27 -9.84
C GLY A 270 -22.53 3.49 -10.91
N GLY A 271 -21.45 4.20 -10.55
CA GLY A 271 -20.30 4.43 -11.41
C GLY A 271 -19.21 3.36 -11.37
N ALA A 272 -19.41 2.25 -10.69
CA ALA A 272 -18.44 1.16 -10.57
C ALA A 272 -18.88 -0.10 -11.32
N ALA A 273 -17.93 -0.89 -11.82
CA ALA A 273 -18.22 -2.17 -12.48
C ALA A 273 -17.14 -3.23 -12.17
N ILE A 274 -17.56 -4.49 -12.05
CA ILE A 274 -16.63 -5.63 -12.10
C ILE A 274 -16.08 -5.71 -13.53
N SER A 275 -14.77 -5.68 -13.67
CA SER A 275 -14.13 -5.64 -14.98
C SER A 275 -14.48 -6.85 -15.85
N ALA A 276 -14.88 -6.60 -17.09
CA ALA A 276 -15.08 -7.67 -18.08
C ALA A 276 -13.76 -8.37 -18.44
N LYS A 277 -12.61 -7.69 -18.27
CA LYS A 277 -11.29 -8.24 -18.57
C LYS A 277 -10.76 -9.16 -17.48
N HIS A 278 -10.98 -8.81 -16.20
CA HIS A 278 -10.48 -9.58 -15.04
C HIS A 278 -11.47 -9.46 -13.87
N ALA A 279 -12.14 -10.55 -13.53
CA ALA A 279 -13.26 -10.54 -12.59
C ALA A 279 -12.91 -10.13 -11.15
N ASN A 280 -11.63 -10.26 -10.73
CA ASN A 280 -11.19 -9.78 -9.41
C ASN A 280 -10.76 -8.30 -9.40
N PHE A 281 -11.18 -7.53 -10.41
CA PHE A 281 -10.97 -6.08 -10.49
C PHE A 281 -12.31 -5.36 -10.54
N ILE A 282 -12.49 -4.36 -9.70
CA ILE A 282 -13.57 -3.39 -9.78
C ILE A 282 -12.99 -2.10 -10.32
N VAL A 283 -13.59 -1.56 -11.37
CA VAL A 283 -13.16 -0.35 -12.06
C VAL A 283 -14.15 0.78 -11.81
N ASN A 284 -13.65 2.00 -11.70
CA ASN A 284 -14.46 3.20 -11.74
C ASN A 284 -14.65 3.59 -13.22
N THR A 285 -15.86 3.47 -13.70
CA THR A 285 -16.24 3.78 -15.10
C THR A 285 -16.58 5.25 -15.31
N GLY A 286 -16.58 6.03 -14.25
CA GLY A 286 -16.90 7.45 -14.21
C GLY A 286 -17.87 7.77 -13.07
N GLY A 287 -17.46 8.65 -12.14
CA GLY A 287 -18.30 9.10 -11.03
C GLY A 287 -18.67 8.03 -10.00
N ALA A 288 -17.89 6.94 -9.87
CA ALA A 288 -18.12 5.93 -8.84
C ALA A 288 -17.96 6.53 -7.44
N ARG A 289 -18.87 6.17 -6.56
CA ARG A 289 -18.75 6.39 -5.11
C ARG A 289 -18.05 5.19 -4.47
N ALA A 290 -17.44 5.39 -3.30
CA ALA A 290 -16.89 4.27 -2.53
C ALA A 290 -17.96 3.23 -2.17
N ALA A 291 -19.18 3.68 -1.88
CA ALA A 291 -20.33 2.82 -1.63
C ALA A 291 -20.67 1.91 -2.83
N ASP A 292 -20.54 2.37 -4.07
CA ASP A 292 -20.77 1.56 -5.26
C ASP A 292 -19.76 0.41 -5.37
N ILE A 293 -18.48 0.72 -5.08
CA ILE A 293 -17.38 -0.25 -5.09
C ILE A 293 -17.59 -1.28 -3.97
N GLU A 294 -17.90 -0.81 -2.73
CA GLU A 294 -18.16 -1.69 -1.58
C GLU A 294 -19.39 -2.58 -1.82
N ALA A 295 -20.43 -2.07 -2.48
CA ALA A 295 -21.61 -2.86 -2.86
C ALA A 295 -21.26 -3.98 -3.85
N LEU A 296 -20.40 -3.72 -4.85
CA LEU A 296 -19.92 -4.77 -5.77
C LEU A 296 -19.02 -5.78 -5.07
N MET A 297 -18.22 -5.37 -4.07
CA MET A 297 -17.43 -6.29 -3.25
C MET A 297 -18.37 -7.24 -2.47
N ASN A 298 -19.38 -6.71 -1.81
CA ASN A 298 -20.36 -7.48 -1.04
C ASN A 298 -21.13 -8.45 -1.95
N LEU A 299 -21.56 -8.00 -3.12
CA LEU A 299 -22.22 -8.83 -4.12
C LEU A 299 -21.34 -10.02 -4.55
N ALA A 300 -20.06 -9.77 -4.83
CA ALA A 300 -19.11 -10.83 -5.21
C ALA A 300 -18.88 -11.83 -4.07
N GLN A 301 -18.70 -11.35 -2.84
CA GLN A 301 -18.54 -12.21 -1.65
C GLN A 301 -19.78 -13.09 -1.43
N GLN A 302 -20.97 -12.51 -1.51
CA GLN A 302 -22.23 -13.23 -1.33
C GLN A 302 -22.41 -14.31 -2.40
N ALA A 303 -22.27 -13.95 -3.69
CA ALA A 303 -22.46 -14.89 -4.80
C ALA A 303 -21.47 -16.07 -4.76
N VAL A 304 -20.19 -15.81 -4.42
CA VAL A 304 -19.18 -16.85 -4.31
C VAL A 304 -19.47 -17.74 -3.09
N ARG A 305 -19.87 -17.16 -1.97
CA ARG A 305 -20.25 -17.93 -0.77
C ARG A 305 -21.46 -18.83 -1.02
N GLU A 306 -22.50 -18.31 -1.67
CA GLU A 306 -23.71 -19.06 -2.00
C GLU A 306 -23.44 -20.23 -2.96
N ARG A 307 -22.59 -19.99 -3.96
CA ARG A 307 -22.34 -20.98 -5.00
C ARG A 307 -21.26 -22.02 -4.65
N PHE A 308 -20.21 -21.61 -3.92
CA PHE A 308 -19.03 -22.43 -3.66
C PHE A 308 -18.75 -22.68 -2.18
N GLY A 309 -19.48 -22.06 -1.25
CA GLY A 309 -19.20 -22.12 0.19
C GLY A 309 -17.92 -21.39 0.62
N ILE A 310 -17.27 -20.61 -0.28
CA ILE A 310 -16.01 -19.95 -0.04
C ILE A 310 -16.26 -18.49 0.37
N CYS A 311 -15.63 -18.07 1.49
CA CYS A 311 -15.65 -16.67 1.91
C CYS A 311 -14.44 -15.96 1.32
N LEU A 312 -14.66 -15.03 0.38
CA LEU A 312 -13.58 -14.20 -0.18
C LEU A 312 -13.14 -13.15 0.84
N GLU A 313 -11.83 -13.08 1.10
CA GLU A 313 -11.22 -12.07 1.95
C GLU A 313 -10.78 -10.86 1.12
N SER A 314 -11.10 -9.64 1.58
CA SER A 314 -10.62 -8.42 0.92
C SER A 314 -9.10 -8.33 0.98
N GLU A 315 -8.47 -8.06 -0.17
CA GLU A 315 -7.06 -7.64 -0.24
C GLU A 315 -6.94 -6.13 -0.09
N VAL A 316 -7.91 -5.40 -0.56
CA VAL A 316 -7.98 -3.93 -0.47
C VAL A 316 -8.30 -3.53 0.96
N GLN A 317 -7.62 -2.47 1.42
CA GLN A 317 -7.86 -1.86 2.72
C GLN A 317 -9.03 -0.88 2.62
N LEU A 318 -10.11 -1.16 3.38
CA LEU A 318 -11.26 -0.27 3.52
C LEU A 318 -11.08 0.56 4.78
N ILE A 319 -11.04 1.89 4.65
CA ILE A 319 -10.89 2.82 5.78
C ILE A 319 -11.95 3.91 5.73
N GLY A 320 -12.21 4.53 6.87
CA GLY A 320 -13.17 5.62 6.99
C GLY A 320 -14.59 5.17 7.28
N ASP A 321 -15.45 6.16 7.46
CA ASP A 321 -16.82 5.98 7.89
C ASP A 321 -17.77 5.82 6.69
N ARG A 322 -18.82 5.07 6.91
CA ARG A 322 -19.94 5.01 5.96
C ARG A 322 -20.72 6.33 6.05
N SER A 323 -21.14 6.87 4.91
CA SER A 323 -22.02 8.05 4.82
C SER A 323 -23.46 7.67 5.19
#